data_9ad7ea54cc7acf209f3a707b07764604
#
_entry.id   9ad7ea54cc7acf209f3a707b07764604
#
_cell.length_a   1.000
_cell.length_b   1.000
_cell.length_c   1.000
_cell.angle_alpha   90.00
_cell.angle_beta   90.00
_cell.angle_gamma   90.00
#
_symmetry.space_group_name_H-M   'P 1'
#
loop_
_entity.id
_entity.type
_entity.pdbx_description
1 polymer ?
#
loop_
_entity_poly.entity_id
_entity_poly.type
_entity_poly.pdbx_seq_one_letter_code
_entity_poly.pdbx_strand_id
1 'polypeptide(L)'
;MAKFCTNCGNELPENAAMCVRCGKMVNENISTNKNTSNGNDKKKKGLPTWAIVLIVIGCVIIIPIIIVTVLAIVTFKYVKDNDIDIKEYIEESATMKGTIGDTLSGDDVKITLTDALIYPRIEGEAFTDTPAEGKEYLVFFFNVENIDDENNFVSIHNFTGYVDDTLVASKILINNVDNVQYLSADLTPGKKARGYVAYEVDTNWKQFDIHYKEN
;
A
#
# COMPACT_ATOMS: atom_id res chain seq x y z
N MET A 1 0.74 23.35 14.26
CA MET A 1 0.03 22.60 15.34
C MET A 1 0.22 21.12 15.06
N ALA A 2 0.59 20.33 16.07
CA ALA A 2 0.75 18.89 15.88
C ALA A 2 -0.60 18.23 15.52
N LYS A 3 -0.64 17.44 14.44
CA LYS A 3 -1.80 16.66 14.02
C LYS A 3 -1.67 15.23 14.57
N PHE A 4 -2.77 14.65 15.01
CA PHE A 4 -2.79 13.29 15.54
C PHE A 4 -3.72 12.40 14.71
N CYS A 5 -3.33 11.14 14.52
CA CYS A 5 -4.13 10.15 13.81
C CYS A 5 -5.43 9.85 14.57
N THR A 6 -6.57 10.06 13.94
CA THR A 6 -7.91 9.81 14.54
C THR A 6 -8.21 8.33 14.81
N ASN A 7 -7.38 7.42 14.27
CA ASN A 7 -7.56 5.98 14.46
C ASN A 7 -6.68 5.39 15.57
N CYS A 8 -5.42 5.85 15.73
CA CYS A 8 -4.48 5.25 16.68
C CYS A 8 -3.79 6.26 17.59
N GLY A 9 -4.09 7.57 17.47
CA GLY A 9 -3.53 8.63 18.32
C GLY A 9 -2.06 8.98 18.08
N ASN A 10 -1.40 8.39 17.06
CA ASN A 10 0.00 8.70 16.77
C ASN A 10 0.14 10.12 16.20
N GLU A 11 1.22 10.81 16.55
CA GLU A 11 1.55 12.14 16.02
C GLU A 11 1.92 12.04 14.54
N LEU A 12 1.43 12.99 13.74
CA LEU A 12 1.59 13.00 12.30
C LEU A 12 2.33 14.26 11.86
N PRO A 13 3.28 14.17 10.91
CA PRO A 13 3.83 15.34 10.23
C PRO A 13 2.72 16.18 9.58
N GLU A 14 2.97 17.48 9.38
CA GLU A 14 1.95 18.42 8.85
C GLU A 14 1.39 17.99 7.48
N ASN A 15 2.24 17.38 6.64
CA ASN A 15 1.90 16.95 5.28
C ASN A 15 1.66 15.44 5.14
N ALA A 16 1.45 14.72 6.24
CA ALA A 16 1.28 13.27 6.19
C ALA A 16 0.02 12.87 5.41
N ALA A 17 0.18 12.11 4.33
CA ALA A 17 -0.90 11.54 3.54
C ALA A 17 -1.56 10.34 4.23
N MET A 18 -0.79 9.61 5.06
CA MET A 18 -1.29 8.47 5.83
C MET A 18 -0.55 8.34 7.17
N CYS A 19 -1.16 7.63 8.12
CA CYS A 19 -0.55 7.37 9.42
C CYS A 19 0.49 6.26 9.32
N VAL A 20 1.75 6.56 9.63
CA VAL A 20 2.87 5.62 9.60
C VAL A 20 2.70 4.41 10.54
N ARG A 21 1.85 4.53 11.58
CA ARG A 21 1.65 3.47 12.56
C ARG A 21 0.50 2.51 12.23
N CYS A 22 -0.56 2.98 11.56
CA CYS A 22 -1.76 2.16 11.33
C CYS A 22 -2.23 2.17 9.87
N GLY A 23 -1.52 2.84 8.95
CA GLY A 23 -1.83 2.89 7.52
C GLY A 23 -3.09 3.70 7.15
N LYS A 24 -3.77 4.36 8.12
CA LYS A 24 -4.99 5.10 7.82
C LYS A 24 -4.68 6.40 7.10
N MET A 25 -5.37 6.66 6.00
CA MET A 25 -5.29 7.91 5.23
C MET A 25 -5.76 9.10 6.06
N VAL A 26 -5.02 10.21 5.98
CA VAL A 26 -5.30 11.46 6.69
C VAL A 26 -5.95 12.43 5.70
N ASN A 27 -7.22 12.22 5.37
CA ASN A 27 -7.96 13.13 4.49
C ASN A 27 -9.01 13.90 5.31
N GLU A 28 -8.95 15.22 5.33
CA GLU A 28 -9.78 16.09 6.20
C GLU A 28 -11.24 16.26 5.75
N ASN A 29 -11.67 15.67 4.63
CA ASN A 29 -12.98 15.97 4.04
C ASN A 29 -13.89 14.74 3.84
N ILE A 30 -14.20 13.98 4.89
CA ILE A 30 -15.35 13.07 4.84
C ILE A 30 -16.16 13.19 6.12
N SER A 31 -17.26 13.96 6.05
CA SER A 31 -18.33 13.96 7.05
C SER A 31 -19.07 12.63 7.03
N THR A 32 -18.90 11.83 8.07
CA THR A 32 -19.68 10.60 8.27
C THR A 32 -21.05 10.91 8.84
N ASN A 33 -22.09 10.69 8.06
CA ASN A 33 -23.45 10.62 8.54
C ASN A 33 -23.70 9.24 9.17
N LYS A 34 -23.92 9.22 10.49
CA LYS A 34 -24.47 8.07 11.22
C LYS A 34 -25.98 8.07 11.08
N ASN A 35 -26.56 7.07 10.46
CA ASN A 35 -27.98 6.76 10.63
C ASN A 35 -28.14 5.58 11.59
N THR A 36 -28.75 5.90 12.73
CA THR A 36 -29.28 4.97 13.72
C THR A 36 -30.67 4.56 13.27
N SER A 37 -30.98 3.28 13.18
CA SER A 37 -32.35 2.81 13.06
C SER A 37 -32.72 1.85 14.18
N ASN A 38 -33.75 2.22 14.91
CA ASN A 38 -34.44 1.46 15.95
C ASN A 38 -35.17 0.25 15.35
N GLY A 39 -35.02 -0.90 16.00
CA GLY A 39 -35.75 -2.11 15.66
C GLY A 39 -36.84 -2.44 16.69
N ASN A 40 -37.98 -2.89 16.23
CA ASN A 40 -39.10 -3.38 17.03
C ASN A 40 -39.01 -4.90 17.29
N ASP A 41 -39.18 -5.27 18.54
CA ASP A 41 -39.26 -6.63 19.05
C ASP A 41 -40.51 -7.40 18.59
N LYS A 42 -40.30 -8.60 18.02
CA LYS A 42 -41.29 -9.70 18.06
C LYS A 42 -40.64 -10.98 18.58
N LYS A 43 -41.05 -11.39 19.78
CA LYS A 43 -40.64 -12.67 20.41
C LYS A 43 -41.04 -13.86 19.55
N LYS A 44 -40.04 -14.60 19.02
CA LYS A 44 -40.21 -15.97 18.54
C LYS A 44 -39.53 -16.92 19.53
N LYS A 45 -40.19 -18.06 19.85
CA LYS A 45 -39.69 -19.12 20.75
C LYS A 45 -38.34 -19.60 20.24
N GLY A 46 -37.31 -19.38 21.03
CA GLY A 46 -35.93 -19.76 20.67
C GLY A 46 -35.66 -21.24 20.85
N LEU A 47 -34.81 -21.80 20.03
CA LEU A 47 -34.21 -23.12 20.21
C LEU A 47 -33.45 -23.19 21.54
N PRO A 48 -33.35 -24.37 22.19
CA PRO A 48 -32.64 -24.51 23.45
C PRO A 48 -31.16 -24.14 23.26
N THR A 49 -30.56 -23.53 24.26
CA THR A 49 -29.22 -22.91 24.21
C THR A 49 -28.11 -23.85 23.72
N TRP A 50 -28.21 -25.16 24.07
CA TRP A 50 -27.25 -26.16 23.58
C TRP A 50 -27.34 -26.43 22.07
N ALA A 51 -28.53 -26.33 21.47
CA ALA A 51 -28.71 -26.50 20.04
C ALA A 51 -28.15 -25.29 19.26
N ILE A 52 -28.25 -24.09 19.80
CA ILE A 52 -27.65 -22.87 19.24
C ILE A 52 -26.12 -22.98 19.25
N VAL A 53 -25.53 -23.49 20.35
CA VAL A 53 -24.08 -23.69 20.46
C VAL A 53 -23.57 -24.69 19.41
N LEU A 54 -24.28 -25.80 19.20
CA LEU A 54 -23.91 -26.80 18.18
C LEU A 54 -24.03 -26.26 16.74
N ILE A 55 -25.04 -25.43 16.47
CA ILE A 55 -25.21 -24.79 15.16
C ILE A 55 -24.10 -23.77 14.91
N VAL A 56 -23.74 -22.98 15.94
CA VAL A 56 -22.66 -21.98 15.82
C VAL A 56 -21.31 -22.67 15.61
N ILE A 57 -20.99 -23.73 16.35
CA ILE A 57 -19.76 -24.51 16.16
C ILE A 57 -19.74 -25.16 14.77
N GLY A 58 -20.86 -25.73 14.32
CA GLY A 58 -20.98 -26.30 12.97
C GLY A 58 -20.78 -25.25 11.86
N CYS A 59 -21.43 -24.10 11.97
CA CYS A 59 -21.33 -23.05 10.94
C CYS A 59 -19.97 -22.34 10.92
N VAL A 60 -19.37 -22.11 12.08
CA VAL A 60 -18.12 -21.32 12.19
C VAL A 60 -16.88 -22.17 11.91
N ILE A 61 -16.91 -23.47 12.20
CA ILE A 61 -15.73 -24.34 12.04
C ILE A 61 -15.88 -25.28 10.82
N ILE A 62 -17.00 -25.96 10.68
CA ILE A 62 -17.15 -27.02 9.65
C ILE A 62 -17.35 -26.43 8.26
N ILE A 63 -18.16 -25.37 8.12
CA ILE A 63 -18.41 -24.74 6.81
C ILE A 63 -17.13 -24.13 6.21
N PRO A 64 -16.31 -23.35 6.92
CA PRO A 64 -15.05 -22.88 6.37
C PRO A 64 -14.09 -24.00 5.98
N ILE A 65 -14.00 -25.07 6.77
CA ILE A 65 -13.16 -26.22 6.43
C ILE A 65 -13.64 -26.90 5.14
N ILE A 66 -14.94 -27.09 4.96
CA ILE A 66 -15.50 -27.65 3.73
C ILE A 66 -15.22 -26.72 2.55
N ILE A 67 -15.41 -25.41 2.70
CA ILE A 67 -15.14 -24.44 1.63
C ILE A 67 -13.67 -24.47 1.23
N VAL A 68 -12.75 -24.46 2.19
CA VAL A 68 -11.31 -24.52 1.92
C VAL A 68 -10.92 -25.83 1.22
N THR A 69 -11.47 -26.97 1.66
CA THR A 69 -11.18 -28.27 1.03
C THR A 69 -11.76 -28.37 -0.39
N VAL A 70 -12.97 -27.88 -0.62
CA VAL A 70 -13.57 -27.83 -1.96
C VAL A 70 -12.79 -26.92 -2.88
N LEU A 71 -12.41 -25.71 -2.41
CA LEU A 71 -11.58 -24.79 -3.18
C LEU A 71 -10.22 -25.43 -3.52
N ALA A 72 -9.56 -26.08 -2.57
CA ALA A 72 -8.29 -26.77 -2.81
C ALA A 72 -8.40 -27.87 -3.85
N ILE A 73 -9.48 -28.66 -3.83
CA ILE A 73 -9.72 -29.72 -4.82
C ILE A 73 -10.00 -29.13 -6.21
N VAL A 74 -10.81 -28.06 -6.27
CA VAL A 74 -11.15 -27.40 -7.54
C VAL A 74 -9.92 -26.75 -8.16
N THR A 75 -9.12 -26.04 -7.35
CA THR A 75 -7.88 -25.42 -7.83
C THR A 75 -6.86 -26.46 -8.27
N PHE A 76 -6.68 -27.53 -7.50
CA PHE A 76 -5.77 -28.62 -7.87
C PHE A 76 -6.18 -29.30 -9.19
N LYS A 77 -7.48 -29.54 -9.37
CA LYS A 77 -8.01 -30.13 -10.62
C LYS A 77 -7.83 -29.16 -11.79
N TYR A 78 -8.13 -27.85 -11.60
CA TYR A 78 -7.96 -26.82 -12.63
C TYR A 78 -6.51 -26.69 -13.07
N VAL A 79 -5.56 -26.68 -12.12
CA VAL A 79 -4.13 -26.62 -12.39
C VAL A 79 -3.66 -27.85 -13.19
N LYS A 80 -4.10 -29.02 -12.77
CA LYS A 80 -3.72 -30.30 -13.43
C LYS A 80 -4.30 -30.42 -14.84
N ASP A 81 -5.54 -29.97 -15.06
CA ASP A 81 -6.22 -30.09 -16.35
C ASP A 81 -5.71 -29.05 -17.38
N ASN A 82 -5.03 -27.97 -16.93
CA ASN A 82 -4.53 -26.90 -17.80
C ASN A 82 -2.99 -26.87 -17.94
N ASP A 83 -2.27 -27.90 -17.44
CA ASP A 83 -0.79 -27.94 -17.44
C ASP A 83 -0.13 -26.65 -16.90
N ILE A 84 -0.76 -26.01 -15.89
CA ILE A 84 -0.25 -24.80 -15.28
C ILE A 84 0.99 -25.15 -14.43
N ASP A 85 2.15 -24.63 -14.81
CA ASP A 85 3.32 -24.71 -13.96
C ASP A 85 3.13 -23.83 -12.71
N ILE A 86 2.86 -24.52 -11.58
CA ILE A 86 2.59 -23.85 -10.30
C ILE A 86 3.80 -23.02 -9.84
N LYS A 87 5.02 -23.41 -10.22
CA LYS A 87 6.23 -22.65 -9.87
C LYS A 87 6.23 -21.30 -10.58
N GLU A 88 6.02 -21.27 -11.89
CA GLU A 88 5.97 -20.04 -12.68
C GLU A 88 4.83 -19.13 -12.20
N TYR A 89 3.64 -19.71 -11.89
CA TYR A 89 2.50 -18.95 -11.36
C TYR A 89 2.74 -18.39 -9.94
N ILE A 90 3.46 -19.11 -9.07
CA ILE A 90 3.79 -18.64 -7.72
C ILE A 90 4.86 -17.56 -7.79
N GLU A 91 5.85 -17.66 -8.67
CA GLU A 91 6.88 -16.64 -8.88
C GLU A 91 6.27 -15.35 -9.44
N GLU A 92 5.36 -15.45 -10.43
CA GLU A 92 4.66 -14.28 -10.98
C GLU A 92 3.67 -13.62 -9.99
N SER A 93 3.12 -14.38 -9.04
CA SER A 93 2.15 -13.89 -8.05
C SER A 93 2.72 -13.62 -6.66
N ALA A 94 4.02 -13.79 -6.44
CA ALA A 94 4.68 -13.48 -5.18
C ALA A 94 4.82 -11.95 -4.98
N THR A 95 3.68 -11.27 -4.82
CA THR A 95 3.66 -9.83 -4.52
C THR A 95 3.78 -9.62 -3.02
N MET A 96 4.93 -9.09 -2.58
CA MET A 96 5.08 -8.63 -1.20
C MET A 96 4.36 -7.29 -1.03
N LYS A 97 3.64 -7.14 0.10
CA LYS A 97 2.94 -5.91 0.46
C LYS A 97 3.48 -5.37 1.77
N GLY A 98 3.66 -4.06 1.82
CA GLY A 98 4.11 -3.36 3.01
C GLY A 98 3.46 -1.99 3.11
N THR A 99 3.69 -1.34 4.23
CA THR A 99 3.27 0.02 4.54
C THR A 99 4.48 0.88 4.87
N ILE A 100 4.28 2.16 5.15
CA ILE A 100 5.37 3.06 5.54
C ILE A 100 6.09 2.51 6.79
N GLY A 101 7.40 2.39 6.70
CA GLY A 101 8.29 1.84 7.72
C GLY A 101 8.64 0.37 7.52
N ASP A 102 7.89 -0.35 6.69
CA ASP A 102 8.21 -1.75 6.38
C ASP A 102 9.35 -1.84 5.37
N THR A 103 10.18 -2.87 5.53
CA THR A 103 11.21 -3.23 4.56
C THR A 103 10.78 -4.47 3.80
N LEU A 104 10.68 -4.37 2.50
CA LEU A 104 10.47 -5.48 1.58
C LEU A 104 11.81 -5.92 1.02
N SER A 105 12.03 -7.23 0.92
CA SER A 105 13.27 -7.82 0.42
C SER A 105 12.94 -8.63 -0.83
N GLY A 106 13.35 -8.12 -1.99
CA GLY A 106 13.35 -8.85 -3.26
C GLY A 106 14.57 -9.76 -3.38
N ASP A 107 14.87 -10.19 -4.59
CA ASP A 107 16.04 -11.01 -4.88
C ASP A 107 17.32 -10.14 -4.88
N ASP A 108 17.28 -8.96 -5.51
CA ASP A 108 18.44 -8.10 -5.73
C ASP A 108 18.52 -6.93 -4.73
N VAL A 109 17.37 -6.44 -4.26
CA VAL A 109 17.34 -5.26 -3.40
C VAL A 109 16.39 -5.40 -2.20
N LYS A 110 16.73 -4.66 -1.14
CA LYS A 110 15.80 -4.32 -0.04
C LYS A 110 15.32 -2.91 -0.21
N ILE A 111 14.01 -2.71 -0.08
CA ILE A 111 13.36 -1.41 -0.21
C ILE A 111 12.57 -1.11 1.05
N THR A 112 12.81 0.06 1.62
CA THR A 112 12.03 0.59 2.75
C THR A 112 11.37 1.88 2.32
N LEU A 113 10.04 1.93 2.34
CA LEU A 113 9.28 3.18 2.22
C LEU A 113 9.33 3.91 3.56
N THR A 114 10.10 5.00 3.65
CA THR A 114 10.30 5.73 4.92
C THR A 114 9.21 6.75 5.18
N ASP A 115 8.75 7.44 4.15
CA ASP A 115 7.75 8.50 4.25
C ASP A 115 6.90 8.60 2.98
N ALA A 116 5.67 9.11 3.12
CA ALA A 116 4.81 9.54 2.02
C ALA A 116 4.19 10.89 2.38
N LEU A 117 4.58 11.94 1.67
CA LEU A 117 4.22 13.33 1.99
C LEU A 117 3.55 14.00 0.79
N ILE A 118 2.64 14.94 1.10
CA ILE A 118 1.94 15.75 0.11
C ILE A 118 2.54 17.15 0.10
N TYR A 119 2.83 17.66 -1.11
CA TYR A 119 3.33 19.00 -1.33
C TYR A 119 2.44 19.75 -2.33
N PRO A 120 1.83 20.88 -1.94
CA PRO A 120 1.10 21.74 -2.88
C PRO A 120 2.04 22.41 -3.88
N ARG A 121 3.30 22.55 -3.55
CA ARG A 121 4.42 23.01 -4.38
C ARG A 121 5.73 22.71 -3.68
N ILE A 122 6.84 22.72 -4.42
CA ILE A 122 8.18 22.51 -3.88
C ILE A 122 9.04 23.73 -4.23
N GLU A 123 9.44 24.47 -3.21
CA GLU A 123 10.25 25.67 -3.34
C GLU A 123 11.70 25.29 -3.59
N GLY A 124 12.35 26.00 -4.50
CA GLY A 124 13.79 25.92 -4.73
C GLY A 124 14.41 27.33 -4.76
N GLU A 125 15.73 27.40 -4.82
CA GLU A 125 16.45 28.70 -4.82
C GLU A 125 16.16 29.53 -6.08
N ALA A 126 16.04 28.91 -7.24
CA ALA A 126 15.84 29.60 -8.52
C ALA A 126 14.46 29.34 -9.15
N PHE A 127 13.87 28.21 -8.90
CA PHE A 127 12.60 27.78 -9.48
C PHE A 127 11.74 27.12 -8.42
N THR A 128 10.42 27.17 -8.62
CA THR A 128 9.44 26.45 -7.80
C THR A 128 8.78 25.39 -8.68
N ASP A 129 8.80 24.12 -8.26
CA ASP A 129 7.98 23.10 -8.89
C ASP A 129 6.53 23.27 -8.42
N THR A 130 5.65 23.59 -9.38
CA THR A 130 4.23 23.83 -9.12
C THR A 130 3.41 22.82 -9.91
N PRO A 131 2.51 22.07 -9.27
CA PRO A 131 1.63 21.14 -9.97
C PRO A 131 0.57 21.90 -10.77
N ALA A 132 -0.11 21.23 -11.69
CA ALA A 132 -1.24 21.77 -12.42
C ALA A 132 -2.37 22.20 -11.45
N GLU A 133 -3.25 23.09 -11.90
CA GLU A 133 -4.42 23.52 -11.12
C GLU A 133 -5.28 22.33 -10.69
N GLY A 134 -5.65 22.27 -9.41
CA GLY A 134 -6.41 21.16 -8.81
C GLY A 134 -5.56 19.94 -8.49
N LYS A 135 -4.23 19.99 -8.65
CA LYS A 135 -3.30 18.89 -8.35
C LYS A 135 -2.35 19.21 -7.22
N GLU A 136 -1.70 18.16 -6.73
CA GLU A 136 -0.66 18.21 -5.71
C GLU A 136 0.42 17.18 -6.01
N TYR A 137 1.62 17.33 -5.44
CA TYR A 137 2.65 16.32 -5.51
C TYR A 137 2.52 15.37 -4.33
N LEU A 138 2.40 14.07 -4.62
CA LEU A 138 2.56 12.99 -3.65
C LEU A 138 3.97 12.42 -3.80
N VAL A 139 4.77 12.53 -2.75
CA VAL A 139 6.19 12.17 -2.76
C VAL A 139 6.45 11.04 -1.78
N PHE A 140 7.02 9.95 -2.29
CA PHE A 140 7.40 8.76 -1.53
C PHE A 140 8.92 8.74 -1.35
N PHE A 141 9.40 8.60 -0.13
CA PHE A 141 10.83 8.51 0.19
C PHE A 141 11.22 7.07 0.45
N PHE A 142 12.28 6.62 -0.22
CA PHE A 142 12.76 5.25 -0.14
C PHE A 142 14.22 5.21 0.34
N ASN A 143 14.51 4.21 1.17
CA ASN A 143 15.86 3.68 1.34
C ASN A 143 15.94 2.37 0.55
N VAL A 144 16.98 2.25 -0.28
CA VAL A 144 17.24 1.07 -1.09
C VAL A 144 18.62 0.53 -0.74
N GLU A 145 18.75 -0.79 -0.56
CA GLU A 145 20.02 -1.51 -0.32
C GLU A 145 20.17 -2.59 -1.37
N ASN A 146 21.30 -2.58 -2.08
CA ASN A 146 21.66 -3.69 -2.95
C ASN A 146 22.10 -4.88 -2.09
N ILE A 147 21.42 -6.02 -2.21
CA ILE A 147 21.71 -7.27 -1.50
C ILE A 147 22.26 -8.36 -2.42
N ASP A 148 22.33 -8.06 -3.72
CA ASP A 148 22.96 -8.92 -4.71
C ASP A 148 24.50 -8.82 -4.64
N ASP A 149 25.22 -9.75 -5.25
CA ASP A 149 26.68 -9.77 -5.42
C ASP A 149 27.14 -9.00 -6.68
N GLU A 150 26.22 -8.52 -7.53
CA GLU A 150 26.46 -7.67 -8.69
C GLU A 150 26.00 -6.20 -8.46
N ASN A 151 26.40 -5.32 -9.38
CA ASN A 151 25.94 -3.93 -9.38
C ASN A 151 24.47 -3.88 -9.81
N ASN A 152 23.67 -3.09 -9.09
CA ASN A 152 22.26 -2.93 -9.39
C ASN A 152 21.90 -1.46 -9.56
N PHE A 153 21.20 -1.12 -10.64
CA PHE A 153 20.72 0.24 -10.91
C PHE A 153 19.24 0.36 -10.51
N VAL A 154 18.96 1.22 -9.55
CA VAL A 154 17.60 1.50 -9.09
C VAL A 154 17.25 2.96 -9.35
N SER A 155 16.11 3.18 -9.96
CA SER A 155 15.64 4.52 -10.34
C SER A 155 14.12 4.66 -10.19
N ILE A 156 13.60 5.87 -10.41
CA ILE A 156 12.16 6.14 -10.43
C ILE A 156 11.40 5.26 -11.44
N HIS A 157 12.07 4.74 -12.47
CA HIS A 157 11.47 3.90 -13.51
C HIS A 157 11.14 2.48 -13.03
N ASN A 158 11.74 2.04 -11.91
CA ASN A 158 11.38 0.79 -11.27
C ASN A 158 10.04 0.87 -10.52
N PHE A 159 9.48 2.10 -10.37
CA PHE A 159 8.26 2.33 -9.59
C PHE A 159 7.10 2.71 -10.49
N THR A 160 5.99 2.02 -10.32
CA THR A 160 4.73 2.29 -11.00
C THR A 160 3.69 2.71 -9.98
N GLY A 161 3.05 3.86 -10.19
CA GLY A 161 2.01 4.39 -9.32
C GLY A 161 0.61 4.17 -9.87
N TYR A 162 -0.34 3.93 -8.97
CA TYR A 162 -1.77 3.86 -9.29
C TYR A 162 -2.55 4.72 -8.31
N VAL A 163 -3.37 5.63 -8.83
CA VAL A 163 -4.32 6.46 -8.08
C VAL A 163 -5.72 5.93 -8.36
N ASP A 164 -6.45 5.51 -7.32
CA ASP A 164 -7.80 4.96 -7.47
C ASP A 164 -7.88 3.95 -8.64
N ASP A 165 -6.93 2.99 -8.69
CA ASP A 165 -6.72 1.96 -9.73
C ASP A 165 -6.29 2.48 -11.11
N THR A 166 -6.00 3.80 -11.25
CA THR A 166 -5.56 4.39 -12.52
C THR A 166 -4.05 4.62 -12.50
N LEU A 167 -3.37 4.13 -13.55
CA LEU A 167 -1.93 4.31 -13.74
C LEU A 167 -1.55 5.80 -13.81
N VAL A 168 -0.57 6.21 -13.02
CA VAL A 168 0.04 7.55 -13.07
C VAL A 168 1.54 7.46 -13.27
N ALA A 169 2.07 8.35 -14.12
CA ALA A 169 3.50 8.43 -14.36
C ALA A 169 4.22 9.14 -13.22
N SER A 170 5.42 8.64 -12.88
CA SER A 170 6.32 9.36 -11.99
C SER A 170 6.73 10.72 -12.58
N LYS A 171 6.93 11.71 -11.71
CA LYS A 171 7.31 13.08 -12.05
C LYS A 171 8.75 13.35 -11.64
N ILE A 172 9.56 13.84 -12.55
CA ILE A 172 10.89 14.38 -12.23
C ILE A 172 10.68 15.84 -11.85
N LEU A 173 11.04 16.19 -10.62
CA LEU A 173 11.02 17.57 -10.10
C LEU A 173 12.38 18.21 -10.32
N ILE A 174 12.41 19.52 -10.51
CA ILE A 174 13.65 20.29 -10.69
C ILE A 174 14.37 20.41 -9.36
N ASN A 175 13.62 20.58 -8.29
CA ASN A 175 14.16 20.77 -6.95
C ASN A 175 14.27 19.46 -6.17
N ASN A 176 15.23 19.41 -5.26
CA ASN A 176 15.25 18.38 -4.23
C ASN A 176 14.07 18.56 -3.29
N VAL A 177 13.53 17.45 -2.79
CA VAL A 177 12.48 17.47 -1.78
C VAL A 177 13.11 17.15 -0.43
N ASP A 178 13.00 18.05 0.55
CA ASP A 178 13.61 17.91 1.89
C ASP A 178 15.11 17.54 1.84
N ASN A 179 15.86 18.17 0.92
CA ASN A 179 17.26 17.90 0.62
C ASN A 179 17.58 16.51 0.11
N VAL A 180 16.56 15.75 -0.34
CA VAL A 180 16.69 14.45 -0.99
C VAL A 180 16.49 14.62 -2.49
N GLN A 181 17.29 13.93 -3.32
CA GLN A 181 17.15 13.90 -4.76
C GLN A 181 16.14 12.80 -5.17
N TYR A 182 15.61 12.85 -6.40
CA TYR A 182 14.86 11.73 -6.95
C TYR A 182 15.75 10.48 -7.01
N LEU A 183 15.12 9.32 -6.85
CA LEU A 183 15.84 8.05 -6.82
C LEU A 183 16.44 7.73 -8.19
N SER A 184 17.77 7.70 -8.24
CA SER A 184 18.57 7.27 -9.38
C SER A 184 19.95 6.91 -8.86
N ALA A 185 20.23 5.62 -8.68
CA ALA A 185 21.45 5.14 -8.04
C ALA A 185 21.96 3.86 -8.69
N ASP A 186 23.28 3.85 -8.99
CA ASP A 186 24.04 2.64 -9.32
C ASP A 186 24.69 2.14 -8.03
N LEU A 187 24.21 1.01 -7.53
CA LEU A 187 24.57 0.47 -6.24
C LEU A 187 25.45 -0.77 -6.39
N THR A 188 26.69 -0.67 -5.94
CA THR A 188 27.52 -1.86 -5.79
C THR A 188 27.04 -2.72 -4.61
N PRO A 189 27.46 -4.01 -4.52
CA PRO A 189 27.05 -4.92 -3.46
C PRO A 189 27.12 -4.33 -2.05
N GLY A 190 26.05 -4.47 -1.28
CA GLY A 190 25.92 -3.99 0.10
C GLY A 190 25.80 -2.47 0.26
N LYS A 191 25.72 -1.70 -0.83
CA LYS A 191 25.56 -0.24 -0.75
C LYS A 191 24.08 0.16 -0.73
N LYS A 192 23.85 1.39 -0.20
CA LYS A 192 22.53 1.94 0.02
C LYS A 192 22.40 3.31 -0.64
N ALA A 193 21.19 3.62 -1.08
CA ALA A 193 20.81 4.97 -1.49
C ALA A 193 19.52 5.38 -0.78
N ARG A 194 19.36 6.70 -0.62
CA ARG A 194 18.10 7.33 -0.27
C ARG A 194 17.66 8.22 -1.43
N GLY A 195 16.40 8.12 -1.82
CA GLY A 195 15.83 8.94 -2.87
C GLY A 195 14.33 9.06 -2.74
N TYR A 196 13.72 9.89 -3.59
CA TYR A 196 12.27 9.98 -3.66
C TYR A 196 11.75 9.59 -5.04
N VAL A 197 10.46 9.19 -5.07
CA VAL A 197 9.63 9.08 -6.27
C VAL A 197 8.44 9.98 -6.08
N ALA A 198 8.17 10.87 -7.05
CA ALA A 198 7.07 11.83 -6.98
C ALA A 198 6.01 11.53 -8.04
N TYR A 199 4.75 11.83 -7.71
CA TYR A 199 3.60 11.74 -8.61
C TYR A 199 2.78 13.02 -8.50
N GLU A 200 2.22 13.46 -9.63
CA GLU A 200 1.29 14.58 -9.67
C GLU A 200 -0.13 14.03 -9.71
N VAL A 201 -0.91 14.25 -8.65
CA VAL A 201 -2.22 13.64 -8.43
C VAL A 201 -3.29 14.71 -8.22
N ASP A 202 -4.55 14.39 -8.50
CA ASP A 202 -5.68 15.28 -8.19
C ASP A 202 -5.86 15.38 -6.66
N THR A 203 -6.25 16.54 -6.15
CA THR A 203 -6.36 16.77 -4.69
C THR A 203 -7.48 15.95 -4.01
N ASN A 204 -8.33 15.27 -4.78
CA ASN A 204 -9.46 14.46 -4.29
C ASN A 204 -9.21 12.95 -4.37
N TRP A 205 -7.98 12.50 -4.60
CA TRP A 205 -7.62 11.08 -4.62
C TRP A 205 -7.92 10.40 -3.27
N LYS A 206 -8.15 9.08 -3.31
CA LYS A 206 -8.54 8.29 -2.11
C LYS A 206 -7.52 7.25 -1.73
N GLN A 207 -6.96 6.58 -2.73
CA GLN A 207 -6.00 5.50 -2.55
C GLN A 207 -4.84 5.70 -3.52
N PHE A 208 -3.63 5.34 -3.08
CA PHE A 208 -2.44 5.27 -3.92
C PHE A 208 -1.71 3.97 -3.64
N ASP A 209 -1.47 3.21 -4.70
CA ASP A 209 -0.63 2.01 -4.67
C ASP A 209 0.65 2.28 -5.46
N ILE A 210 1.79 1.92 -4.89
CA ILE A 210 3.09 2.00 -5.56
C ILE A 210 3.66 0.59 -5.69
N HIS A 211 3.99 0.22 -6.92
CA HIS A 211 4.56 -1.08 -7.25
C HIS A 211 6.03 -0.90 -7.63
N TYR A 212 6.89 -1.74 -7.09
CA TYR A 212 8.29 -1.85 -7.48
C TYR A 212 8.47 -3.10 -8.33
N LYS A 213 9.28 -2.96 -9.39
CA LYS A 213 9.72 -4.07 -10.24
C LYS A 213 11.24 -4.04 -10.34
N GLU A 214 11.89 -5.16 -10.05
CA GLU A 214 13.31 -5.39 -10.31
C GLU A 214 13.57 -5.42 -11.83
N ASN A 215 14.81 -5.11 -12.24
CA ASN A 215 15.20 -5.05 -13.65
C ASN A 215 15.41 -6.44 -14.23
#